data_23259f50030a4ad42dc923b459df0a3a
#
_entry.id   23259f50030a4ad42dc923b459df0a3a
#
_cell.length_a   1.000
_cell.length_b   1.000
_cell.length_c   1.000
_cell.angle_alpha   90.00
_cell.angle_beta   90.00
_cell.angle_gamma   90.00
#
_symmetry.space_group_name_H-M   'P 1'
#
loop_
_entity.id
_entity.type
_entity.pdbx_description
1 polymer ?
#
loop_
_entity_poly.entity_id
_entity_poly.type
_entity_poly.pdbx_seq_one_letter_code
_entity_poly.pdbx_strand_id
1 'polypeptide(L)'
;MAEHLLLLEDDEVLRHHLGRKLERHQYQVICCASLEEARQAIESKPEIHIAVLDQNVGHDNGLDLITPILEKFPACRILILTGYGSIPAAVAATRRGARNYLTKPASLSDILHAISDEAETALPALPDAPPSLERLEWEHIQRVMEEHDGNISAAARTLGIHRRTLQRRLKKRPSASEYERDRN
;
A
#
# COMPACT_ATOMS: atom_id res chain seq x y z
N MET A 1 15.68 10.20 19.86
CA MET A 1 14.93 9.01 20.35
C MET A 1 14.43 8.24 19.15
N ALA A 2 14.33 6.92 19.20
CA ALA A 2 13.81 6.15 18.06
C ALA A 2 12.30 6.40 17.95
N GLU A 3 11.82 6.74 16.74
CA GLU A 3 10.40 7.00 16.49
C GLU A 3 9.62 5.69 16.39
N HIS A 4 8.44 5.64 17.04
CA HIS A 4 7.51 4.52 16.89
C HIS A 4 6.76 4.62 15.57
N LEU A 5 6.80 3.54 14.78
CA LEU A 5 6.15 3.43 13.49
C LEU A 5 5.14 2.29 13.49
N LEU A 6 3.88 2.59 13.24
CA LEU A 6 2.84 1.60 13.02
C LEU A 6 2.84 1.19 11.54
N LEU A 7 3.00 -0.09 11.24
CA LEU A 7 2.93 -0.67 9.91
C LEU A 7 1.71 -1.60 9.82
N LEU A 8 0.74 -1.23 9.00
CA LEU A 8 -0.42 -2.05 8.69
C LEU A 8 -0.29 -2.64 7.29
N GLU A 9 -0.24 -3.95 7.18
CA GLU A 9 -0.11 -4.71 5.92
C GLU A 9 -0.59 -6.14 6.16
N ASP A 10 -1.53 -6.66 5.39
CA ASP A 10 -2.04 -8.03 5.56
C ASP A 10 -1.12 -9.09 4.93
N ASP A 11 -0.40 -8.75 3.84
CA ASP A 11 0.62 -9.65 3.29
C ASP A 11 1.77 -9.86 4.28
N GLU A 12 1.89 -11.09 4.80
CA GLU A 12 2.90 -11.47 5.79
C GLU A 12 4.33 -11.24 5.30
N VAL A 13 4.61 -11.59 4.04
CA VAL A 13 5.94 -11.48 3.44
C VAL A 13 6.34 -10.02 3.29
N LEU A 14 5.43 -9.21 2.75
CA LEU A 14 5.66 -7.78 2.56
C LEU A 14 5.78 -7.07 3.92
N ARG A 15 4.88 -7.34 4.86
CA ARG A 15 4.91 -6.80 6.22
C ARG A 15 6.23 -7.09 6.93
N HIS A 16 6.67 -8.35 6.89
CA HIS A 16 7.92 -8.76 7.52
C HIS A 16 9.13 -8.08 6.85
N HIS A 17 9.16 -8.07 5.52
CA HIS A 17 10.27 -7.51 4.75
C HIS A 17 10.39 -5.98 4.94
N LEU A 18 9.26 -5.27 4.85
CA LEU A 18 9.22 -3.83 5.04
C LEU A 18 9.52 -3.45 6.50
N GLY A 19 8.94 -4.16 7.46
CA GLY A 19 9.19 -3.94 8.89
C GLY A 19 10.69 -4.03 9.20
N ARG A 20 11.35 -5.11 8.79
CA ARG A 20 12.80 -5.28 9.00
C ARG A 20 13.66 -4.20 8.32
N LYS A 21 13.23 -3.71 7.16
CA LYS A 21 13.93 -2.60 6.51
C LYS A 21 13.79 -1.30 7.29
N LEU A 22 12.59 -0.99 7.76
CA LEU A 22 12.33 0.19 8.58
C LEU A 22 13.07 0.13 9.94
N GLU A 23 13.13 -1.03 10.59
CA GLU A 23 13.92 -1.23 11.81
C GLU A 23 15.41 -0.92 11.60
N ARG A 24 15.97 -1.28 10.45
CA ARG A 24 17.37 -0.93 10.09
C ARG A 24 17.58 0.58 9.95
N HIS A 25 16.54 1.32 9.68
CA HIS A 25 16.54 2.79 9.66
C HIS A 25 16.16 3.41 11.01
N GLN A 26 16.32 2.64 12.10
CA GLN A 26 16.17 3.07 13.49
C GLN A 26 14.73 3.41 13.92
N TYR A 27 13.71 2.95 13.18
CA TYR A 27 12.32 3.02 13.62
C TYR A 27 12.01 1.85 14.55
N GLN A 28 11.19 2.10 15.58
CA GLN A 28 10.58 1.04 16.39
C GLN A 28 9.26 0.63 15.73
N VAL A 29 9.30 -0.47 14.95
CA VAL A 29 8.17 -0.86 14.11
C VAL A 29 7.17 -1.72 14.88
N ILE A 30 5.90 -1.34 14.84
CA ILE A 30 4.75 -2.09 15.35
C ILE A 30 4.03 -2.64 14.11
N CYS A 31 4.23 -3.93 13.84
CA CYS A 31 3.61 -4.61 12.71
C CYS A 31 2.21 -5.10 13.07
N CYS A 32 1.23 -4.78 12.22
CA CYS A 32 -0.17 -5.20 12.35
C CYS A 32 -0.64 -5.85 11.05
N ALA A 33 -1.29 -7.01 11.15
CA ALA A 33 -1.82 -7.75 10.02
C ALA A 33 -3.30 -7.40 9.73
N SER A 34 -3.97 -6.71 10.65
CA SER A 34 -5.39 -6.38 10.56
C SER A 34 -5.68 -5.03 11.19
N LEU A 35 -6.85 -4.45 10.84
CA LEU A 35 -7.33 -3.23 11.48
C LEU A 35 -7.53 -3.40 12.99
N GLU A 36 -7.94 -4.60 13.42
CA GLU A 36 -8.15 -4.89 14.84
C GLU A 36 -6.83 -4.82 15.62
N GLU A 37 -5.77 -5.47 15.12
CA GLU A 37 -4.43 -5.37 15.72
C GLU A 37 -3.92 -3.93 15.75
N ALA A 38 -4.16 -3.17 14.68
CA ALA A 38 -3.76 -1.76 14.62
C ALA A 38 -4.53 -0.91 15.63
N ARG A 39 -5.84 -1.12 15.83
CA ARG A 39 -6.63 -0.44 16.87
C ARG A 39 -6.12 -0.75 18.26
N GLN A 40 -5.83 -2.02 18.56
CA GLN A 40 -5.24 -2.42 19.84
C GLN A 40 -3.86 -1.78 20.06
N ALA A 41 -3.04 -1.70 19.02
CA ALA A 41 -1.75 -1.00 19.08
C ALA A 41 -1.93 0.50 19.35
N ILE A 42 -2.87 1.16 18.68
CA ILE A 42 -3.20 2.57 18.91
C ILE A 42 -3.64 2.79 20.37
N GLU A 43 -4.49 1.92 20.93
CA GLU A 43 -4.96 2.03 22.29
C GLU A 43 -3.88 1.82 23.35
N SER A 44 -3.02 0.80 23.14
CA SER A 44 -2.03 0.35 24.13
C SER A 44 -0.74 1.17 24.15
N LYS A 45 -0.36 1.81 23.04
CA LYS A 45 0.91 2.54 22.94
C LYS A 45 0.76 3.98 23.43
N PRO A 46 1.78 4.49 24.16
CA PRO A 46 1.78 5.87 24.64
C PRO A 46 1.97 6.89 23.51
N GLU A 47 2.66 6.49 22.46
CA GLU A 47 3.03 7.38 21.34
C GLU A 47 3.25 6.61 20.05
N ILE A 48 2.71 7.12 18.93
CA ILE A 48 2.99 6.68 17.56
C ILE A 48 3.29 7.94 16.75
N HIS A 49 4.50 8.01 16.19
CA HIS A 49 4.98 9.17 15.44
C HIS A 49 4.66 9.07 13.95
N ILE A 50 4.64 7.83 13.44
CA ILE A 50 4.46 7.53 12.03
C ILE A 50 3.50 6.37 11.88
N ALA A 51 2.62 6.44 10.89
CA ALA A 51 1.79 5.32 10.49
C ALA A 51 1.93 5.07 8.98
N VAL A 52 2.31 3.87 8.59
CA VAL A 52 2.33 3.40 7.21
C VAL A 52 1.20 2.38 7.08
N LEU A 53 0.16 2.75 6.34
CA LEU A 53 -1.09 2.00 6.28
C LEU A 53 -1.35 1.51 4.86
N ASP A 54 -1.49 0.20 4.66
CA ASP A 54 -2.11 -0.28 3.43
C ASP A 54 -3.56 0.17 3.38
N GLN A 55 -4.00 0.64 2.22
CA GLN A 55 -5.39 1.02 2.01
C GLN A 55 -6.32 -0.18 2.07
N ASN A 56 -5.91 -1.33 1.51
CA ASN A 56 -6.73 -2.53 1.44
C ASN A 56 -6.13 -3.64 2.31
N VAL A 57 -6.77 -3.96 3.41
CA VAL A 57 -6.34 -4.98 4.36
C VAL A 57 -7.43 -6.04 4.47
N GLY A 58 -7.28 -7.14 3.75
CA GLY A 58 -8.34 -8.14 3.62
C GLY A 58 -9.62 -7.54 3.02
N HIS A 59 -10.68 -7.44 3.83
CA HIS A 59 -11.95 -6.81 3.44
C HIS A 59 -12.12 -5.39 3.99
N ASP A 60 -11.16 -4.93 4.78
CA ASP A 60 -11.22 -3.66 5.49
C ASP A 60 -10.47 -2.55 4.75
N ASN A 61 -10.78 -1.29 5.11
CA ASN A 61 -10.14 -0.12 4.53
C ASN A 61 -9.22 0.56 5.54
N GLY A 62 -7.92 0.56 5.29
CA GLY A 62 -6.92 1.18 6.16
C GLY A 62 -7.12 2.69 6.38
N LEU A 63 -7.84 3.37 5.47
CA LEU A 63 -8.20 4.79 5.66
C LEU A 63 -9.06 5.04 6.91
N ASP A 64 -9.73 4.01 7.44
CA ASP A 64 -10.59 4.13 8.62
C ASP A 64 -9.77 4.23 9.93
N LEU A 65 -8.46 4.04 9.87
CA LEU A 65 -7.56 4.27 10.99
C LEU A 65 -7.03 5.71 11.08
N ILE A 66 -7.15 6.51 10.02
CA ILE A 66 -6.61 7.88 10.00
C ILE A 66 -7.18 8.72 11.16
N THR A 67 -8.50 8.74 11.28
CA THR A 67 -9.18 9.52 12.34
C THR A 67 -8.79 9.04 13.74
N PRO A 68 -8.90 7.76 14.11
CA PRO A 68 -8.48 7.26 15.42
C PRO A 68 -7.01 7.56 15.77
N ILE A 69 -6.11 7.48 14.76
CA ILE A 69 -4.69 7.79 14.96
C ILE A 69 -4.53 9.27 15.30
N LEU A 70 -5.11 10.18 14.51
CA LEU A 70 -4.94 11.61 14.68
C LEU A 70 -5.67 12.16 15.92
N GLU A 71 -6.77 11.53 16.33
CA GLU A 71 -7.44 11.88 17.60
C GLU A 71 -6.54 11.61 18.81
N LYS A 72 -5.78 10.51 18.79
CA LYS A 72 -4.88 10.16 19.88
C LYS A 72 -3.48 10.75 19.73
N PHE A 73 -2.97 10.82 18.51
CA PHE A 73 -1.64 11.29 18.16
C PHE A 73 -1.72 12.38 17.08
N PRO A 74 -2.08 13.61 17.41
CA PRO A 74 -2.33 14.69 16.43
C PRO A 74 -1.11 15.03 15.55
N ALA A 75 0.10 14.75 16.01
CA ALA A 75 1.35 14.98 15.28
C ALA A 75 1.81 13.76 14.45
N CYS A 76 1.03 12.67 14.44
CA CYS A 76 1.40 11.46 13.69
C CYS A 76 1.42 11.72 12.19
N ARG A 77 2.51 11.34 11.54
CA ARG A 77 2.67 11.40 10.07
C ARG A 77 2.10 10.14 9.44
N ILE A 78 1.02 10.26 8.71
CA ILE A 78 0.33 9.13 8.11
C ILE A 78 0.66 9.04 6.62
N LEU A 79 1.23 7.91 6.20
CA LEU A 79 1.45 7.51 4.82
C LEU A 79 0.47 6.38 4.45
N ILE A 80 -0.26 6.56 3.36
CA ILE A 80 -1.09 5.50 2.79
C ILE A 80 -0.32 4.82 1.66
N LEU A 81 -0.25 3.48 1.72
CA LEU A 81 0.21 2.63 0.62
C LEU A 81 -0.99 1.97 -0.04
N THR A 82 -0.99 1.86 -1.36
CA THR A 82 -2.10 1.23 -2.09
C THR A 82 -1.64 0.55 -3.36
N GLY A 83 -2.19 -0.62 -3.64
CA GLY A 83 -2.05 -1.29 -4.93
C GLY A 83 -2.85 -0.62 -6.06
N TYR A 84 -3.83 0.24 -5.71
CA TYR A 84 -4.69 0.93 -6.66
C TYR A 84 -4.75 2.42 -6.34
N GLY A 85 -3.77 3.17 -6.86
CA GLY A 85 -3.79 4.62 -6.77
C GLY A 85 -4.87 5.21 -7.68
N SER A 86 -5.88 5.87 -7.08
CA SER A 86 -6.80 6.72 -7.83
C SER A 86 -6.77 8.13 -7.24
N ILE A 87 -6.93 9.13 -8.11
CA ILE A 87 -6.99 10.54 -7.69
C ILE A 87 -8.04 10.75 -6.59
N PRO A 88 -9.29 10.23 -6.73
CA PRO A 88 -10.30 10.39 -5.68
C PRO A 88 -9.89 9.76 -4.34
N ALA A 89 -9.21 8.60 -4.35
CA ALA A 89 -8.77 7.94 -3.13
C ALA A 89 -7.64 8.74 -2.43
N ALA A 90 -6.68 9.25 -3.19
CA ALA A 90 -5.61 10.10 -2.66
C ALA A 90 -6.17 11.40 -2.05
N VAL A 91 -7.10 12.06 -2.73
CA VAL A 91 -7.80 13.25 -2.22
C VAL A 91 -8.59 12.92 -0.95
N ALA A 92 -9.28 11.79 -0.91
CA ALA A 92 -10.03 11.36 0.28
C ALA A 92 -9.10 11.08 1.47
N ALA A 93 -7.95 10.43 1.25
CA ALA A 93 -6.94 10.19 2.28
C ALA A 93 -6.38 11.50 2.84
N THR A 94 -5.99 12.43 1.96
CA THR A 94 -5.47 13.75 2.36
C THR A 94 -6.51 14.57 3.13
N ARG A 95 -7.76 14.57 2.70
CA ARG A 95 -8.86 15.25 3.43
C ARG A 95 -9.12 14.67 4.81
N ARG A 96 -8.84 13.38 5.03
CA ARG A 96 -8.92 12.72 6.34
C ARG A 96 -7.71 13.02 7.23
N GLY A 97 -6.64 13.60 6.67
CA GLY A 97 -5.43 13.98 7.39
C GLY A 97 -4.20 13.10 7.10
N ALA A 98 -4.25 12.22 6.09
CA ALA A 98 -3.04 11.56 5.62
C ALA A 98 -2.08 12.60 5.04
N ARG A 99 -0.80 12.52 5.44
CA ARG A 99 0.23 13.44 4.95
C ARG A 99 0.68 13.10 3.54
N ASN A 100 0.80 11.81 3.26
CA ASN A 100 1.24 11.32 1.96
C ASN A 100 0.49 10.06 1.54
N TYR A 101 0.56 9.78 0.23
CA TYR A 101 -0.09 8.65 -0.41
C TYR A 101 0.81 8.12 -1.51
N LEU A 102 1.21 6.84 -1.47
CA LEU A 102 2.05 6.19 -2.46
C LEU A 102 1.38 4.97 -3.06
N THR A 103 1.62 4.75 -4.35
CA THR A 103 1.17 3.54 -5.03
C THR A 103 2.21 2.43 -4.92
N LYS A 104 1.77 1.20 -4.66
CA LYS A 104 2.61 0.01 -4.73
C LYS A 104 2.87 -0.35 -6.21
N PRO A 105 4.08 -0.76 -6.59
CA PRO A 105 5.24 -0.98 -5.75
C PRO A 105 5.95 0.33 -5.39
N ALA A 106 6.13 0.61 -4.10
CA ALA A 106 6.90 1.74 -3.60
C ALA A 106 8.29 1.27 -3.16
N SER A 107 9.34 2.01 -3.53
CA SER A 107 10.67 1.71 -3.03
C SER A 107 10.81 2.11 -1.56
N LEU A 108 11.78 1.50 -0.84
CA LEU A 108 12.07 1.93 0.53
C LEU A 108 12.46 3.42 0.59
N SER A 109 13.18 3.90 -0.41
CA SER A 109 13.57 5.31 -0.51
C SER A 109 12.35 6.23 -0.59
N ASP A 110 11.35 5.87 -1.41
CA ASP A 110 10.12 6.64 -1.55
C ASP A 110 9.32 6.68 -0.23
N ILE A 111 9.24 5.53 0.47
CA ILE A 111 8.58 5.42 1.76
C ILE A 111 9.29 6.29 2.81
N LEU A 112 10.62 6.18 2.92
CA LEU A 112 11.41 6.97 3.86
C LEU A 112 11.29 8.47 3.59
N HIS A 113 11.32 8.87 2.32
CA HIS A 113 11.10 10.26 1.94
C HIS A 113 9.69 10.74 2.33
N ALA A 114 8.66 9.94 2.03
CA ALA A 114 7.27 10.28 2.31
C ALA A 114 6.93 10.39 3.81
N ILE A 115 7.67 9.68 4.69
CA ILE A 115 7.49 9.72 6.15
C ILE A 115 8.44 10.70 6.85
N SER A 116 9.39 11.32 6.14
CA SER A 116 10.30 12.30 6.72
C SER A 116 9.59 13.60 7.11
N ASP A 117 10.17 14.35 8.05
CA ASP A 117 9.63 15.66 8.46
C ASP A 117 9.73 16.71 7.33
N GLU A 118 10.72 16.55 6.46
CA GLU A 118 10.98 17.45 5.33
C GLU A 118 10.06 17.21 4.13
N ALA A 119 9.30 16.08 4.15
CA ALA A 119 8.33 15.83 3.10
C ALA A 119 7.25 16.92 3.15
N GLU A 120 7.28 17.82 2.17
CA GLU A 120 6.14 18.69 1.92
C GLU A 120 4.91 17.79 1.73
N THR A 121 3.74 18.29 2.16
CA THR A 121 2.45 17.59 1.89
C THR A 121 2.26 17.58 0.36
N ALA A 122 2.96 16.68 -0.28
CA ALA A 122 2.86 16.52 -1.71
C ALA A 122 1.54 15.80 -1.97
N LEU A 123 0.63 16.47 -2.66
CA LEU A 123 -0.32 15.74 -3.47
C LEU A 123 0.49 14.72 -4.27
N PRO A 124 0.13 13.42 -4.24
CA PRO A 124 0.90 12.41 -4.95
C PRO A 124 1.20 12.92 -6.35
N ALA A 125 2.45 12.78 -6.79
CA ALA A 125 2.76 12.96 -8.20
C ALA A 125 1.84 11.98 -8.92
N LEU A 126 0.77 12.51 -9.46
CA LEU A 126 -0.18 11.73 -10.23
C LEU A 126 0.60 11.21 -11.43
N PRO A 127 0.51 9.92 -11.76
CA PRO A 127 1.04 9.48 -13.03
C PRO A 127 0.42 10.37 -14.11
N ASP A 128 1.24 10.94 -14.97
CA ASP A 128 0.84 11.87 -16.03
C ASP A 128 -0.24 11.29 -16.97
N ALA A 129 -0.49 10.00 -16.85
CA ALA A 129 -1.58 9.30 -17.54
C ALA A 129 -2.16 8.21 -16.63
N PRO A 130 -3.49 7.98 -16.69
CA PRO A 130 -4.09 6.82 -16.02
C PRO A 130 -3.42 5.54 -16.54
N PRO A 131 -3.19 4.54 -15.65
CA PRO A 131 -2.62 3.27 -16.08
C PRO A 131 -3.46 2.67 -17.23
N SER A 132 -2.78 2.10 -18.22
CA SER A 132 -3.48 1.48 -19.33
C SER A 132 -4.41 0.35 -18.83
N LEU A 133 -5.51 0.12 -19.54
CA LEU A 133 -6.42 -0.99 -19.22
C LEU A 133 -5.68 -2.34 -19.20
N GLU A 134 -4.66 -2.52 -20.05
CA GLU A 134 -3.83 -3.72 -20.08
C GLU A 134 -3.02 -3.88 -18.78
N ARG A 135 -2.52 -2.79 -18.21
CA ARG A 135 -1.79 -2.80 -16.94
C ARG A 135 -2.72 -3.11 -15.77
N LEU A 136 -3.86 -2.45 -15.69
CA LEU A 136 -4.87 -2.73 -14.64
C LEU A 136 -5.37 -4.17 -14.71
N GLU A 137 -5.59 -4.68 -15.90
CA GLU A 137 -5.99 -6.07 -16.13
C GLU A 137 -4.88 -7.03 -15.70
N TRP A 138 -3.63 -6.75 -16.03
CA TRP A 138 -2.48 -7.55 -15.66
C TRP A 138 -2.31 -7.61 -14.13
N GLU A 139 -2.33 -6.47 -13.45
CA GLU A 139 -2.20 -6.38 -12.00
C GLU A 139 -3.34 -7.13 -11.29
N HIS A 140 -4.57 -7.01 -11.79
CA HIS A 140 -5.71 -7.75 -11.27
C HIS A 140 -5.56 -9.27 -11.45
N ILE A 141 -5.08 -9.71 -12.61
CA ILE A 141 -4.79 -11.13 -12.88
C ILE A 141 -3.71 -11.65 -11.93
N GLN A 142 -2.61 -10.90 -11.72
CA GLN A 142 -1.52 -11.32 -10.83
C GLN A 142 -2.02 -11.51 -9.40
N ARG A 143 -2.81 -10.57 -8.88
CA ARG A 143 -3.39 -10.66 -7.55
C ARG A 143 -4.27 -11.90 -7.39
N VAL A 144 -5.20 -12.14 -8.32
CA VAL A 144 -6.06 -13.32 -8.26
C VAL A 144 -5.24 -14.62 -8.40
N MET A 145 -4.13 -14.60 -9.14
CA MET A 145 -3.22 -15.73 -9.21
C MET A 145 -2.51 -15.99 -7.87
N GLU A 146 -2.10 -14.94 -7.15
CA GLU A 146 -1.51 -15.02 -5.81
C GLU A 146 -2.53 -15.54 -4.79
N GLU A 147 -3.75 -15.01 -4.77
CA GLU A 147 -4.85 -15.49 -3.91
C GLU A 147 -5.17 -16.99 -4.07
N HIS A 148 -4.82 -17.56 -5.21
CA HIS A 148 -5.03 -18.97 -5.54
C HIS A 148 -3.72 -19.78 -5.64
N ASP A 149 -2.62 -19.32 -5.02
CA ASP A 149 -1.32 -20.01 -4.99
C ASP A 149 -0.82 -20.44 -6.39
N GLY A 150 -1.09 -19.62 -7.41
CA GLY A 150 -0.72 -19.91 -8.79
C GLY A 150 -1.64 -20.92 -9.51
N ASN A 151 -2.75 -21.34 -8.90
CA ASN A 151 -3.70 -22.27 -9.51
C ASN A 151 -4.53 -21.60 -10.60
N ILE A 152 -4.07 -21.75 -11.85
CA ILE A 152 -4.69 -21.13 -13.03
C ILE A 152 -6.18 -21.49 -13.17
N SER A 153 -6.59 -22.70 -12.80
CA SER A 153 -7.99 -23.13 -12.94
C SER A 153 -8.91 -22.49 -11.90
N ALA A 154 -8.42 -22.30 -10.67
CA ALA A 154 -9.13 -21.60 -9.62
C ALA A 154 -9.20 -20.11 -9.93
N ALA A 155 -8.08 -19.47 -10.25
CA ALA A 155 -8.00 -18.06 -10.64
C ALA A 155 -8.91 -17.72 -11.84
N ALA A 156 -8.93 -18.57 -12.87
CA ALA A 156 -9.80 -18.39 -14.02
C ALA A 156 -11.29 -18.38 -13.66
N ARG A 157 -11.72 -19.22 -12.73
CA ARG A 157 -13.10 -19.25 -12.20
C ARG A 157 -13.43 -17.95 -11.47
N THR A 158 -12.54 -17.49 -10.61
CA THR A 158 -12.69 -16.24 -9.85
C THR A 158 -12.76 -15.04 -10.78
N LEU A 159 -11.93 -15.00 -11.83
CA LEU A 159 -11.94 -13.95 -12.86
C LEU A 159 -13.12 -14.04 -13.85
N GLY A 160 -13.93 -15.08 -13.79
CA GLY A 160 -15.04 -15.30 -14.74
C GLY A 160 -14.60 -15.52 -16.19
N ILE A 161 -13.38 -16.01 -16.42
CA ILE A 161 -12.82 -16.25 -17.77
C ILE A 161 -12.40 -17.71 -17.94
N HIS A 162 -12.31 -18.15 -19.20
CA HIS A 162 -11.81 -19.50 -19.48
C HIS A 162 -10.31 -19.64 -19.13
N ARG A 163 -9.92 -20.80 -18.58
CA ARG A 163 -8.52 -21.14 -18.29
C ARG A 163 -7.56 -20.81 -19.43
N ARG A 164 -7.95 -21.15 -20.67
CA ARG A 164 -7.16 -20.89 -21.88
C ARG A 164 -6.94 -19.40 -22.13
N THR A 165 -7.95 -18.58 -21.82
CA THR A 165 -7.88 -17.11 -21.91
C THR A 165 -6.88 -16.57 -20.87
N LEU A 166 -6.96 -17.05 -19.64
CA LEU A 166 -6.03 -16.66 -18.57
C LEU A 166 -4.60 -17.05 -18.92
N GLN A 167 -4.36 -18.27 -19.39
CA GLN A 167 -3.02 -18.70 -19.83
C GLN A 167 -2.44 -17.83 -20.96
N ARG A 168 -3.28 -17.42 -21.92
CA ARG A 168 -2.86 -16.51 -23.00
C ARG A 168 -2.49 -15.13 -22.46
N ARG A 169 -3.28 -14.60 -21.49
CA ARG A 169 -3.02 -13.30 -20.85
C ARG A 169 -1.77 -13.31 -19.99
N LEU A 170 -1.53 -14.37 -19.23
CA LEU A 170 -0.31 -14.55 -18.44
C LEU A 170 0.98 -14.58 -19.31
N LYS A 171 0.87 -15.01 -20.59
CA LYS A 171 1.99 -14.97 -21.53
C LYS A 171 2.25 -13.59 -22.14
N LYS A 172 1.28 -12.70 -22.09
CA LYS A 172 1.33 -11.35 -22.68
C LYS A 172 1.70 -10.36 -21.57
N ARG A 173 3.00 -10.20 -21.27
CA ARG A 173 3.46 -9.14 -20.37
C ARG A 173 3.17 -7.77 -21.02
N PRO A 174 2.70 -6.78 -20.23
CA PRO A 174 2.71 -5.38 -20.68
C PRO A 174 4.14 -5.01 -21.10
N SER A 175 4.27 -4.23 -22.16
CA SER A 175 5.58 -3.88 -22.71
C SER A 175 6.40 -3.08 -21.70
N ALA A 176 7.70 -3.37 -21.58
CA ALA A 176 8.63 -2.67 -20.69
C ALA A 176 8.70 -1.15 -20.93
N SER A 177 8.25 -0.68 -22.11
CA SER A 177 8.20 0.74 -22.45
C SER A 177 7.22 1.57 -21.59
N GLU A 178 6.27 0.93 -20.89
CA GLU A 178 5.39 1.63 -19.94
C GLU A 178 6.08 1.85 -18.58
N TYR A 179 7.07 1.02 -18.22
CA TYR A 179 7.86 1.19 -17.00
C TYR A 179 8.95 2.27 -17.12
N GLU A 180 9.38 2.61 -18.34
CA GLU A 180 10.45 3.59 -18.57
C GLU A 180 9.93 5.02 -18.71
N ARG A 181 8.66 5.25 -19.01
CA ARG A 181 8.06 6.59 -19.09
C ARG A 181 7.88 7.26 -17.74
N ASP A 182 7.83 6.49 -16.66
CA ASP A 182 7.66 7.00 -15.29
C ASP A 182 9.01 7.32 -14.59
N ARG A 183 10.15 7.26 -15.32
CA ARG A 183 11.51 7.46 -14.78
C ARG A 183 12.29 8.64 -15.39
N ASN A 184 11.65 9.47 -16.19
CA ASN A 184 12.30 10.67 -16.75
C ASN A 184 11.63 11.96 -16.28
#